data_a11d45de1275b2d20c6569ebca4db312
#
_entry.id   a11d45de1275b2d20c6569ebca4db312
#
_cell.length_a   1.000
_cell.length_b   1.000
_cell.length_c   1.000
_cell.angle_alpha   90.00
_cell.angle_beta   90.00
_cell.angle_gamma   90.00
#
_symmetry.space_group_name_H-M   'P 1'
#
loop_
_entity.id
_entity.type
_entity.pdbx_description
1 polymer ?
#
loop_
_entity_poly.entity_id
_entity_poly.type
_entity_poly.pdbx_seq_one_letter_code
_entity_poly.pdbx_strand_id
1 'polypeptide(L)'
;MVTKKEYVRNWWDLSRGANVVWGISTIALGAVMIGVDYGENLFALGLHAFCIGAFVAGWFAINDLLDIEVDRINHPQRPLPANNISELSAKKYGHRMMILSGVGLFAIILNDGEDADVICC
;
A
#
# COMPACT_ATOMS: atom_id res chain seq x y z
N MET A 1 28.52 -2.16 0.63
CA MET A 1 27.73 -0.92 0.82
C MET A 1 26.62 -0.85 -0.23
N VAL A 2 25.37 -0.72 0.20
CA VAL A 2 24.22 -0.71 -0.71
C VAL A 2 24.11 0.66 -1.39
N THR A 3 23.98 0.69 -2.70
CA THR A 3 23.80 1.93 -3.44
C THR A 3 22.37 2.46 -3.21
N LYS A 4 22.16 3.76 -3.45
CA LYS A 4 20.84 4.39 -3.33
C LYS A 4 19.81 3.69 -4.22
N LYS A 5 20.23 3.30 -5.44
CA LYS A 5 19.38 2.58 -6.40
C LYS A 5 18.98 1.19 -5.85
N GLU A 6 19.91 0.46 -5.25
CA GLU A 6 19.65 -0.83 -4.63
C GLU A 6 18.74 -0.69 -3.41
N TYR A 7 18.93 0.36 -2.61
CA TYR A 7 18.09 0.65 -1.46
C TYR A 7 16.63 0.85 -1.87
N VAL A 8 16.39 1.70 -2.86
CA VAL A 8 15.02 1.94 -3.38
C VAL A 8 14.44 0.65 -3.94
N ARG A 9 15.23 -0.12 -4.68
CA ARG A 9 14.80 -1.39 -5.26
C ARG A 9 14.39 -2.40 -4.18
N ASN A 10 15.14 -2.48 -3.08
CA ASN A 10 14.83 -3.39 -1.98
C ASN A 10 13.48 -3.07 -1.35
N TRP A 11 13.18 -1.80 -1.13
CA TRP A 11 11.88 -1.39 -0.59
C TRP A 11 10.74 -1.59 -1.59
N TRP A 12 11.01 -1.35 -2.87
CA TRP A 12 10.05 -1.63 -3.94
C TRP A 12 9.70 -3.11 -3.97
N ASP A 13 10.71 -3.98 -3.91
CA ASP A 13 10.51 -5.43 -3.93
C ASP A 13 9.79 -5.91 -2.67
N LEU A 14 10.11 -5.36 -1.51
CA LEU A 14 9.43 -5.69 -0.25
C LEU A 14 7.95 -5.34 -0.31
N SER A 15 7.64 -4.16 -0.83
CA SER A 15 6.25 -3.68 -0.95
C SER A 15 5.51 -4.34 -2.11
N ARG A 16 6.23 -5.09 -2.96
CA ARG A 16 5.70 -5.61 -4.22
C ARG A 16 5.05 -4.49 -5.02
N GLY A 17 5.87 -3.49 -5.36
CA GLY A 17 5.44 -2.25 -6.01
C GLY A 17 4.57 -2.46 -7.23
N ALA A 18 4.82 -3.49 -8.03
CA ALA A 18 3.97 -3.84 -9.16
C ALA A 18 2.53 -4.11 -8.73
N ASN A 19 2.32 -4.83 -7.62
CA ASN A 19 0.99 -5.12 -7.10
C ASN A 19 0.31 -3.87 -6.54
N VAL A 20 1.07 -2.96 -5.93
CA VAL A 20 0.57 -1.66 -5.49
C VAL A 20 0.05 -0.87 -6.69
N VAL A 21 0.83 -0.81 -7.77
CA VAL A 21 0.44 -0.13 -9.02
C VAL A 21 -0.84 -0.74 -9.60
N TRP A 22 -0.94 -2.07 -9.63
CA TRP A 22 -2.14 -2.75 -10.09
C TRP A 22 -3.36 -2.41 -9.24
N GLY A 23 -3.21 -2.37 -7.91
CA GLY A 23 -4.28 -1.99 -7.01
C GLY A 23 -4.78 -0.57 -7.27
N ILE A 24 -3.87 0.37 -7.41
CA ILE A 24 -4.20 1.77 -7.71
C ILE A 24 -4.89 1.88 -9.07
N SER A 25 -4.38 1.16 -10.07
CA SER A 25 -4.95 1.16 -11.42
C SER A 25 -6.38 0.62 -11.43
N THR A 26 -6.66 -0.38 -10.61
CA THR A 26 -8.01 -0.95 -10.46
C THR A 26 -9.00 0.09 -9.93
N ILE A 27 -8.59 0.90 -8.96
CA ILE A 27 -9.42 1.98 -8.43
C ILE A 27 -9.72 3.01 -9.52
N ALA A 28 -8.67 3.42 -10.26
CA ALA A 28 -8.84 4.40 -11.33
C ALA A 28 -9.79 3.89 -12.41
N LEU A 29 -9.63 2.63 -12.80
CA LEU A 29 -10.52 2.00 -13.79
C LEU A 29 -11.96 1.92 -13.28
N GLY A 30 -12.15 1.50 -12.04
CA GLY A 30 -13.48 1.46 -11.42
C GLY A 30 -14.15 2.81 -11.43
N ALA A 31 -13.41 3.87 -11.09
CA ALA A 31 -13.92 5.24 -11.09
C ALA A 31 -14.36 5.68 -12.49
N VAL A 32 -13.59 5.31 -13.53
CA VAL A 32 -13.97 5.58 -14.93
C VAL A 32 -15.28 4.87 -15.27
N MET A 33 -15.39 3.61 -14.89
CA MET A 33 -16.57 2.78 -15.23
C MET A 33 -17.86 3.31 -14.61
N ILE A 34 -17.80 3.89 -13.42
CA ILE A 34 -18.98 4.46 -12.76
C ILE A 34 -19.21 5.94 -13.11
N GLY A 35 -18.37 6.51 -13.97
CA GLY A 35 -18.55 7.87 -14.47
C GLY A 35 -18.13 8.98 -13.51
N VAL A 36 -17.17 8.71 -12.62
CA VAL A 36 -16.67 9.72 -11.69
C VAL A 36 -15.98 10.85 -12.48
N ASP A 37 -16.31 12.09 -12.12
CA ASP A 37 -15.63 13.25 -12.67
C ASP A 37 -14.27 13.42 -11.97
N TYR A 38 -13.19 13.14 -12.70
CA TYR A 38 -11.85 13.24 -12.16
C TYR A 38 -11.47 14.67 -11.76
N GLY A 39 -11.98 15.67 -12.47
CA GLY A 39 -11.67 17.06 -12.18
C GLY A 39 -12.17 17.52 -10.82
N GLU A 40 -13.39 17.12 -10.45
CA GLU A 40 -13.99 17.48 -9.17
C GLU A 40 -13.58 16.54 -8.03
N ASN A 41 -13.29 15.28 -8.34
CA ASN A 41 -13.05 14.23 -7.36
C ASN A 41 -11.58 13.79 -7.29
N LEU A 42 -10.65 14.59 -7.81
CA LEU A 42 -9.23 14.23 -7.88
C LEU A 42 -8.64 13.98 -6.49
N PHE A 43 -8.97 14.82 -5.51
CA PHE A 43 -8.48 14.63 -4.13
C PHE A 43 -9.01 13.33 -3.52
N ALA A 44 -10.30 13.05 -3.68
CA ALA A 44 -10.92 11.83 -3.16
C ALA A 44 -10.32 10.59 -3.81
N LEU A 45 -10.11 10.60 -5.14
CA LEU A 45 -9.46 9.50 -5.85
C LEU A 45 -8.03 9.29 -5.38
N GLY A 46 -7.27 10.38 -5.20
CA GLY A 46 -5.91 10.32 -4.69
C GLY A 46 -5.86 9.73 -3.29
N LEU A 47 -6.79 10.11 -2.43
CA LEU A 47 -6.86 9.60 -1.06
C LEU A 47 -7.19 8.10 -1.03
N HIS A 48 -8.15 7.66 -1.85
CA HIS A 48 -8.48 6.23 -1.98
C HIS A 48 -7.28 5.44 -2.51
N ALA A 49 -6.61 5.94 -3.53
CA ALA A 49 -5.43 5.30 -4.10
C ALA A 49 -4.30 5.20 -3.06
N PHE A 50 -4.09 6.26 -2.28
CA PHE A 50 -3.11 6.25 -1.20
C PHE A 50 -3.42 5.19 -0.15
N CYS A 51 -4.67 5.10 0.29
CA CYS A 51 -5.10 4.12 1.29
C CYS A 51 -4.88 2.69 0.81
N ILE A 52 -5.28 2.39 -0.42
CA ILE A 52 -5.09 1.06 -1.00
C ILE A 52 -3.61 0.75 -1.20
N GLY A 53 -2.86 1.71 -1.74
CA GLY A 53 -1.41 1.54 -1.92
C GLY A 53 -0.68 1.26 -0.62
N ALA A 54 -0.98 2.04 0.42
CA ALA A 54 -0.38 1.86 1.74
C ALA A 54 -0.78 0.51 2.36
N PHE A 55 -2.04 0.12 2.23
CA PHE A 55 -2.53 -1.17 2.74
C PHE A 55 -1.81 -2.33 2.04
N VAL A 56 -1.75 -2.32 0.72
CA VAL A 56 -1.11 -3.39 -0.06
C VAL A 56 0.37 -3.48 0.29
N ALA A 57 1.06 -2.35 0.32
CA ALA A 57 2.49 -2.31 0.65
C ALA A 57 2.76 -2.85 2.07
N GLY A 58 1.97 -2.41 3.05
CA GLY A 58 2.10 -2.86 4.43
C GLY A 58 1.78 -4.34 4.59
N TRP A 59 0.73 -4.80 3.93
CA TRP A 59 0.31 -6.20 3.97
C TRP A 59 1.40 -7.13 3.44
N PHE A 60 1.97 -6.81 2.28
CA PHE A 60 3.03 -7.63 1.70
C PHE A 60 4.32 -7.60 2.53
N ALA A 61 4.64 -6.46 3.12
CA ALA A 61 5.80 -6.36 4.00
C ALA A 61 5.62 -7.26 5.24
N ILE A 62 4.45 -7.26 5.85
CA ILE A 62 4.14 -8.11 7.01
C ILE A 62 4.13 -9.58 6.60
N ASN A 63 3.55 -9.93 5.46
CA ASN A 63 3.56 -11.30 4.95
C ASN A 63 4.98 -11.81 4.73
N ASP A 64 5.84 -11.01 4.11
CA ASP A 64 7.23 -11.40 3.86
C ASP A 64 7.98 -11.58 5.18
N LEU A 65 7.64 -10.79 6.20
CA LEU A 65 8.23 -10.92 7.53
C LEU A 65 7.81 -12.24 8.20
N LEU A 66 6.54 -12.60 8.09
CA LEU A 66 6.01 -13.86 8.65
C LEU A 66 6.57 -15.08 7.92
N ASP A 67 6.83 -14.97 6.62
CA ASP A 67 7.30 -16.06 5.78
C ASP A 67 8.83 -16.11 5.64
N ILE A 68 9.56 -15.31 6.41
CA ILE A 68 11.00 -15.15 6.24
C ILE A 68 11.78 -16.48 6.29
N GLU A 69 11.41 -17.39 7.18
CA GLU A 69 12.08 -18.68 7.32
C GLU A 69 11.85 -19.58 6.10
N VAL A 70 10.61 -19.60 5.59
CA VAL A 70 10.26 -20.36 4.38
C VAL A 70 10.93 -19.73 3.16
N ASP A 71 10.94 -18.40 3.08
CA ASP A 71 11.51 -17.67 1.96
C ASP A 71 13.05 -17.79 1.90
N ARG A 72 13.71 -18.02 3.03
CA ARG A 72 15.17 -18.30 3.03
C ARG A 72 15.51 -19.54 2.22
N ILE A 73 14.61 -20.50 2.18
CA ILE A 73 14.78 -21.75 1.43
C ILE A 73 14.29 -21.59 -0.01
N ASN A 74 13.07 -21.06 -0.20
CA ASN A 74 12.40 -21.04 -1.50
C ASN A 74 12.72 -19.79 -2.32
N HIS A 75 12.95 -18.64 -1.66
CA HIS A 75 13.15 -17.35 -2.32
C HIS A 75 14.27 -16.56 -1.62
N PRO A 76 15.50 -17.09 -1.58
CA PRO A 76 16.60 -16.45 -0.84
C PRO A 76 17.02 -15.09 -1.41
N GLN A 77 16.62 -14.78 -2.63
CA GLN A 77 16.92 -13.50 -3.29
C GLN A 77 16.05 -12.33 -2.83
N ARG A 78 14.93 -12.62 -2.14
CA ARG A 78 14.04 -11.56 -1.65
C ARG A 78 14.76 -10.69 -0.61
N PRO A 79 14.38 -9.39 -0.46
CA PRO A 79 15.10 -8.46 0.42
C PRO A 79 15.25 -8.92 1.88
N LEU A 80 14.19 -9.48 2.48
CA LEU A 80 14.24 -9.94 3.86
C LEU A 80 15.10 -11.21 4.04
N PRO A 81 14.87 -12.29 3.27
CA PRO A 81 15.72 -13.48 3.39
C PRO A 81 17.19 -13.21 3.06
N ALA A 82 17.45 -12.28 2.16
CA ALA A 82 18.82 -11.91 1.76
C ALA A 82 19.49 -10.94 2.75
N ASN A 83 18.78 -10.50 3.80
CA ASN A 83 19.26 -9.53 4.79
C ASN A 83 19.57 -8.15 4.20
N ASN A 84 18.97 -7.80 3.06
CA ASN A 84 19.08 -6.48 2.46
C ASN A 84 18.24 -5.43 3.18
N ILE A 85 17.20 -5.89 3.88
CA ILE A 85 16.37 -5.07 4.77
C ILE A 85 16.31 -5.80 6.12
N SER A 86 16.51 -5.09 7.22
CA SER A 86 16.42 -5.70 8.55
C SER A 86 14.96 -6.04 8.90
N GLU A 87 14.78 -7.09 9.70
CA GLU A 87 13.45 -7.48 10.16
C GLU A 87 12.75 -6.37 10.91
N LEU A 88 13.49 -5.63 11.75
CA LEU A 88 12.94 -4.51 12.50
C LEU A 88 12.46 -3.38 11.60
N SER A 89 13.26 -3.03 10.57
CA SER A 89 12.89 -2.00 9.61
C SER A 89 11.65 -2.40 8.81
N ALA A 90 11.56 -3.64 8.38
CA ALA A 90 10.40 -4.17 7.66
C ALA A 90 9.14 -4.16 8.55
N LYS A 91 9.28 -4.54 9.81
CA LYS A 91 8.18 -4.52 10.78
C LYS A 91 7.66 -3.10 11.00
N LYS A 92 8.57 -2.15 11.21
CA LYS A 92 8.19 -0.73 11.37
C LYS A 92 7.50 -0.20 10.11
N TYR A 93 8.05 -0.51 8.94
CA TYR A 93 7.48 -0.10 7.66
C TYR A 93 6.06 -0.65 7.48
N GLY A 94 5.88 -1.96 7.69
CA GLY A 94 4.58 -2.61 7.55
C GLY A 94 3.54 -2.00 8.48
N HIS A 95 3.89 -1.80 9.75
CA HIS A 95 2.98 -1.19 10.73
C HIS A 95 2.66 0.25 10.37
N ARG A 96 3.66 1.05 9.95
CA ARG A 96 3.44 2.44 9.54
C ARG A 96 2.51 2.52 8.34
N MET A 97 2.70 1.66 7.34
CA MET A 97 1.83 1.63 6.16
C MET A 97 0.39 1.25 6.53
N MET A 98 0.21 0.29 7.42
CA MET A 98 -1.12 -0.09 7.92
C MET A 98 -1.79 1.04 8.69
N ILE A 99 -1.03 1.74 9.54
CA ILE A 99 -1.54 2.89 10.29
C ILE A 99 -1.93 4.02 9.35
N LEU A 100 -1.09 4.34 8.36
CA LEU A 100 -1.39 5.37 7.36
C LEU A 100 -2.64 5.02 6.56
N SER A 101 -2.79 3.76 6.17
CA SER A 101 -3.98 3.27 5.48
C SER A 101 -5.23 3.44 6.35
N GLY A 102 -5.15 3.05 7.61
CA GLY A 102 -6.25 3.18 8.57
C GLY A 102 -6.65 4.63 8.81
N VAL A 103 -5.67 5.52 8.98
CA VAL A 103 -5.90 6.96 9.16
C VAL A 103 -6.58 7.54 7.91
N GLY A 104 -6.07 7.18 6.73
CA GLY A 104 -6.66 7.63 5.46
C GLY A 104 -8.08 7.15 5.29
N LEU A 105 -8.36 5.89 5.62
CA LEU A 105 -9.71 5.34 5.56
C LEU A 105 -10.65 6.05 6.53
N PHE A 106 -10.18 6.33 7.75
CA PHE A 106 -10.94 7.07 8.74
C PHE A 106 -11.28 8.48 8.24
N ALA A 107 -10.31 9.15 7.61
CA ALA A 107 -10.53 10.47 7.00
C ALA A 107 -11.57 10.41 5.89
N ILE A 108 -11.56 9.36 5.07
CA ILE A 108 -12.57 9.15 4.02
C ILE A 108 -13.96 8.98 4.65
N ILE A 109 -14.08 8.16 5.69
CA ILE A 109 -15.35 7.91 6.37
C ILE A 109 -15.91 9.21 6.97
N LEU A 110 -15.05 10.02 7.60
CA LEU A 110 -15.48 11.29 8.17
C LEU A 110 -15.95 12.27 7.10
N ASN A 111 -15.25 12.31 5.96
CA ASN A 111 -15.59 13.19 4.86
C ASN A 111 -16.90 12.78 4.19
N ASP A 112 -17.05 11.47 3.92
CA ASP A 112 -18.25 10.92 3.29
C ASP A 112 -19.45 10.88 4.25
N GLY A 113 -19.19 10.92 5.56
CA GLY A 113 -20.23 10.93 6.57
C GLY A 113 -21.18 12.13 6.45
N GLU A 114 -20.67 13.27 6.01
CA GLU A 114 -21.50 14.45 5.74
C GLU A 114 -22.40 14.24 4.52
N ASP A 115 -21.88 13.53 3.52
CA ASP A 115 -22.65 13.24 2.30
C ASP A 115 -23.59 12.05 2.48
N ALA A 116 -23.25 11.12 3.37
CA ALA A 116 -24.05 9.93 3.64
C ALA A 116 -25.41 10.28 4.25
N ASP A 117 -25.50 11.34 5.05
CA ASP A 117 -26.75 11.83 5.62
C ASP A 117 -27.73 12.30 4.53
N VAL A 118 -27.22 12.71 3.39
CA VAL A 118 -28.03 13.13 2.23
C VAL A 118 -28.49 11.90 1.43
N ILE A 119 -27.73 10.83 1.42
CA ILE A 119 -28.03 9.63 0.63
C ILE A 119 -28.93 8.65 1.37
N CYS A 120 -28.83 8.59 2.69
CA CYS A 120 -29.56 7.63 3.53
C CYS A 120 -30.98 8.04 3.88
N CYS A 121 -31.49 9.12 3.30
CA CYS A 121 -32.89 9.55 3.50
C CYS A 121 -33.84 9.00 2.44
#